data_b05143399126d51abeea8f4f98fc006e
#
_entry.id   b05143399126d51abeea8f4f98fc006e
#
_cell.length_a   1.000
_cell.length_b   1.000
_cell.length_c   1.000
_cell.angle_alpha   90.00
_cell.angle_beta   90.00
_cell.angle_gamma   90.00
#
_symmetry.space_group_name_H-M   'P 1'
#
loop_
_entity.id
_entity.type
_entity.pdbx_description
1 polymer ?
#
loop_
_entity_poly.entity_id
_entity_poly.type
_entity_poly.pdbx_seq_one_letter_code
_entity_poly.pdbx_strand_id
1 'polypeptide(L)'
;VLTEAGYQPEIAYFEVLHELKLIVDLMIEGGIAKQRWSISDTAEYGDYVSGPRVISPEVKENMKAVLADIQSGAFAKRFMDDQAAGAPEFKALRAQGESHPIEATGRKLRELFSWNTVDDDYTEGSVAR
;
A
#
# COMPACT_ATOMS: atom_id res chain seq x y z
N VAL A 1 4.88 -12.67 0.71
CA VAL A 1 6.25 -13.19 0.46
C VAL A 1 6.95 -13.49 1.78
N LEU A 2 7.07 -12.51 2.71
CA LEU A 2 7.76 -12.74 4.00
C LEU A 2 7.05 -13.80 4.85
N THR A 3 5.74 -13.71 5.00
CA THR A 3 4.94 -14.66 5.77
C THR A 3 4.95 -16.06 5.13
N GLU A 4 4.90 -16.15 3.81
CA GLU A 4 5.05 -17.40 3.06
C GLU A 4 6.44 -18.03 3.25
N ALA A 5 7.47 -17.21 3.48
CA ALA A 5 8.82 -17.65 3.81
C ALA A 5 9.01 -18.01 5.30
N GLY A 6 7.95 -17.91 6.11
CA GLY A 6 7.96 -18.30 7.52
C GLY A 6 8.30 -17.19 8.52
N TYR A 7 8.42 -15.93 8.08
CA TYR A 7 8.56 -14.82 9.00
C TYR A 7 7.25 -14.55 9.75
N GLN A 8 7.36 -14.12 11.00
CA GLN A 8 6.20 -13.79 11.83
C GLN A 8 5.39 -12.64 11.20
N PRO A 9 4.06 -12.77 11.05
CA PRO A 9 3.23 -11.75 10.43
C PRO A 9 3.35 -10.37 11.10
N GLU A 10 3.49 -10.33 12.42
CA GLU A 10 3.63 -9.11 13.19
C GLU A 10 4.93 -8.36 12.85
N ILE A 11 6.04 -9.08 12.72
CA ILE A 11 7.33 -8.51 12.32
C ILE A 11 7.24 -8.02 10.88
N ALA A 12 6.72 -8.84 9.97
CA ALA A 12 6.54 -8.44 8.57
C ALA A 12 5.66 -7.19 8.43
N TYR A 13 4.61 -7.05 9.25
CA TYR A 13 3.74 -5.87 9.27
C TYR A 13 4.52 -4.61 9.64
N PHE A 14 5.33 -4.65 10.70
CA PHE A 14 6.13 -3.50 11.11
C PHE A 14 7.18 -3.12 10.07
N GLU A 15 7.94 -4.08 9.58
CA GLU A 15 9.06 -3.85 8.66
C GLU A 15 8.61 -3.42 7.25
N VAL A 16 7.42 -3.79 6.81
CA VAL A 16 6.97 -3.51 5.44
C VAL A 16 5.94 -2.40 5.39
N LEU A 17 5.01 -2.34 6.36
CA LEU A 17 3.89 -1.39 6.32
C LEU A 17 4.10 -0.22 7.29
N HIS A 18 4.34 -0.50 8.58
CA HIS A 18 4.45 0.57 9.57
C HIS A 18 5.67 1.47 9.33
N GLU A 19 6.77 0.90 8.90
CA GLU A 19 8.01 1.63 8.60
C GLU A 19 7.86 2.64 7.46
N LEU A 20 6.87 2.49 6.58
CA LEU A 20 6.63 3.43 5.47
C LEU A 20 6.52 4.87 5.95
N LYS A 21 5.96 5.10 7.13
CA LYS A 21 5.86 6.46 7.69
C LYS A 21 7.25 7.09 7.87
N LEU A 22 8.19 6.37 8.46
CA LEU A 22 9.55 6.84 8.66
C LEU A 22 10.21 7.16 7.32
N ILE A 23 10.09 6.27 6.35
CA ILE A 23 10.68 6.46 5.02
C ILE A 23 10.12 7.68 4.31
N VAL A 24 8.80 7.88 4.38
CA VAL A 24 8.13 9.05 3.80
C VAL A 24 8.55 10.33 4.51
N ASP A 25 8.61 10.34 5.84
CA ASP A 25 9.04 11.51 6.61
C ASP A 25 10.47 11.92 6.22
N LEU A 26 11.40 10.98 6.11
CA LEU A 26 12.77 11.25 5.67
C LEU A 26 12.84 11.84 4.24
N MET A 27 11.99 11.37 3.33
CA MET A 27 11.91 11.92 1.97
C MET A 27 11.35 13.34 1.97
N ILE A 28 10.36 13.64 2.81
CA ILE A 28 9.77 14.98 2.95
C ILE A 28 10.82 15.96 3.50
N GLU A 29 11.61 15.54 4.48
CA GLU A 29 12.62 16.38 5.12
C GLU A 29 13.78 16.77 4.20
N GLY A 30 14.21 15.89 3.31
CA GLY A 30 15.43 16.17 2.54
C GLY A 30 15.56 15.43 1.21
N GLY A 31 14.45 14.90 0.70
CA GLY A 31 14.43 14.19 -0.57
C GLY A 31 14.96 12.75 -0.49
N ILE A 32 14.92 12.07 -1.64
CA ILE A 32 15.29 10.65 -1.74
C ILE A 32 16.76 10.40 -1.36
N ALA A 33 17.66 11.30 -1.72
CA ALA A 33 19.08 11.15 -1.41
C ALA A 33 19.34 11.18 0.10
N LYS A 34 18.68 12.10 0.83
CA LYS A 34 18.78 12.16 2.30
C LYS A 34 18.15 10.93 2.94
N GLN A 35 17.00 10.49 2.44
CA GLN A 35 16.35 9.28 2.94
C GLN A 35 17.31 8.08 2.85
N ARG A 36 17.94 7.86 1.69
CA ARG A 36 18.91 6.78 1.49
C ARG A 36 20.10 6.90 2.43
N TRP A 37 20.67 8.08 2.56
CA TRP A 37 21.78 8.33 3.48
C TRP A 37 21.41 8.10 4.96
N SER A 38 20.14 8.27 5.33
CA SER A 38 19.65 8.15 6.71
C SER A 38 19.33 6.73 7.15
N ILE A 39 19.34 5.77 6.23
CA ILE A 39 19.14 4.34 6.53
C ILE A 39 20.48 3.60 6.59
N SER A 40 20.46 2.29 6.90
CA SER A 40 21.71 1.52 6.94
C SER A 40 22.32 1.36 5.55
N ASP A 41 23.66 1.28 5.49
CA ASP A 41 24.38 1.03 4.23
C ASP A 41 23.88 -0.22 3.50
N THR A 42 23.47 -1.25 4.25
CA THR A 42 22.93 -2.49 3.69
C THR A 42 21.57 -2.25 3.04
N ALA A 43 20.72 -1.46 3.67
CA ALA A 43 19.40 -1.13 3.12
C ALA A 43 19.52 -0.20 1.89
N GLU A 44 20.38 0.81 1.95
CA GLU A 44 20.68 1.67 0.80
C GLU A 44 21.23 0.87 -0.38
N TYR A 45 22.22 -0.01 -0.13
CA TYR A 45 22.76 -0.89 -1.15
C TYR A 45 21.69 -1.80 -1.75
N GLY A 46 20.82 -2.37 -0.90
CA GLY A 46 19.69 -3.21 -1.33
C GLY A 46 18.72 -2.46 -2.25
N ASP A 47 18.43 -1.20 -1.96
CA ASP A 47 17.60 -0.35 -2.82
C ASP A 47 18.22 -0.22 -4.23
N TYR A 48 19.52 0.05 -4.32
CA TYR A 48 20.20 0.19 -5.61
C TYR A 48 20.26 -1.11 -6.42
N VAL A 49 20.52 -2.25 -5.79
CA VAL A 49 20.77 -3.51 -6.52
C VAL A 49 19.53 -4.40 -6.65
N SER A 50 18.61 -4.34 -5.71
CA SER A 50 17.39 -5.16 -5.69
C SER A 50 16.16 -4.40 -6.14
N GLY A 51 16.10 -3.09 -5.88
CA GLY A 51 15.00 -2.22 -6.31
C GLY A 51 14.66 -2.36 -7.79
N PRO A 52 15.63 -2.25 -8.73
CA PRO A 52 15.37 -2.39 -10.17
C PRO A 52 14.91 -3.78 -10.60
N ARG A 53 15.12 -4.81 -9.79
CA ARG A 53 14.60 -6.16 -10.06
C ARG A 53 13.13 -6.30 -9.73
N VAL A 54 12.65 -5.52 -8.77
CA VAL A 54 11.25 -5.50 -8.32
C VAL A 54 10.46 -4.43 -9.07
N ILE A 55 11.00 -3.22 -9.12
CA ILE A 55 10.43 -2.10 -9.89
C ILE A 55 11.18 -2.04 -11.24
N SER A 56 10.86 -2.99 -12.11
CA SER A 56 11.49 -3.14 -13.42
C SER A 56 11.00 -2.08 -14.42
N PRO A 57 11.65 -1.92 -15.59
CA PRO A 57 11.18 -1.03 -16.65
C PRO A 57 9.74 -1.30 -17.10
N GLU A 58 9.26 -2.55 -17.00
CA GLU A 58 7.88 -2.92 -17.31
C GLU A 58 6.87 -2.24 -16.40
N VAL A 59 7.23 -1.97 -15.14
CA VAL A 59 6.35 -1.20 -14.23
C VAL A 59 6.05 0.17 -14.82
N LYS A 60 7.04 0.85 -15.41
CA LYS A 60 6.83 2.14 -16.06
C LYS A 60 5.88 2.04 -17.26
N GLU A 61 5.99 0.98 -18.05
CA GLU A 61 5.09 0.77 -19.20
C GLU A 61 3.66 0.46 -18.71
N ASN A 62 3.50 -0.33 -17.65
CA ASN A 62 2.21 -0.56 -17.03
C ASN A 62 1.59 0.75 -16.48
N MET A 63 2.39 1.62 -15.87
CA MET A 63 1.92 2.94 -15.44
C MET A 63 1.44 3.82 -16.59
N LYS A 64 2.14 3.78 -17.73
CA LYS A 64 1.70 4.49 -18.96
C LYS A 64 0.36 3.95 -19.49
N ALA A 65 0.18 2.63 -19.46
CA ALA A 65 -1.09 2.03 -19.88
C ALA A 65 -2.24 2.46 -18.97
N VAL A 66 -2.05 2.44 -17.64
CA VAL A 66 -3.04 2.95 -16.68
C VAL A 66 -3.34 4.43 -16.91
N LEU A 67 -2.33 5.25 -17.18
CA LEU A 67 -2.53 6.66 -17.49
C LEU A 67 -3.34 6.84 -18.80
N ALA A 68 -3.08 6.02 -19.81
CA ALA A 68 -3.84 6.05 -21.07
C ALA A 68 -5.33 5.69 -20.85
N ASP A 69 -5.64 4.70 -20.01
CA ASP A 69 -7.00 4.36 -19.63
C ASP A 69 -7.73 5.54 -18.93
N ILE A 70 -7.02 6.26 -18.07
CA ILE A 70 -7.56 7.46 -17.43
C ILE A 70 -7.80 8.57 -18.45
N GLN A 71 -6.83 8.87 -19.30
CA GLN A 71 -6.90 9.94 -20.29
C GLN A 71 -7.96 9.69 -21.39
N SER A 72 -8.15 8.44 -21.77
CA SER A 72 -9.17 8.05 -22.75
C SER A 72 -10.58 8.01 -22.17
N GLY A 73 -10.73 8.07 -20.85
CA GLY A 73 -12.00 7.90 -20.16
C GLY A 73 -12.41 6.43 -19.94
N ALA A 74 -11.61 5.45 -20.36
CA ALA A 74 -11.91 4.02 -20.18
C ALA A 74 -12.06 3.65 -18.70
N PHE A 75 -11.18 4.17 -17.84
CA PHE A 75 -11.28 3.96 -16.40
C PHE A 75 -12.58 4.54 -15.82
N ALA A 76 -12.91 5.79 -16.19
CA ALA A 76 -14.14 6.44 -15.72
C ALA A 76 -15.38 5.68 -16.20
N LYS A 77 -15.38 5.23 -17.46
CA LYS A 77 -16.49 4.44 -18.00
C LYS A 77 -16.67 3.13 -17.24
N ARG A 78 -15.61 2.37 -16.99
CA ARG A 78 -15.67 1.12 -16.21
C ARG A 78 -16.25 1.34 -14.82
N PHE A 79 -15.80 2.39 -14.12
CA PHE A 79 -16.33 2.74 -12.81
C PHE A 79 -17.83 3.10 -12.86
N MET A 80 -18.23 3.94 -13.80
CA MET A 80 -19.63 4.35 -13.94
C MET A 80 -20.55 3.17 -14.30
N ASP A 81 -20.11 2.28 -15.17
CA ASP A 81 -20.85 1.07 -15.54
C ASP A 81 -21.05 0.15 -14.33
N ASP A 82 -20.00 -0.06 -13.52
CA ASP A 82 -20.08 -0.86 -12.30
C ASP A 82 -21.03 -0.21 -11.29
N GLN A 83 -20.95 1.12 -11.07
CA GLN A 83 -21.85 1.84 -10.17
C GLN A 83 -23.32 1.73 -10.63
N ALA A 84 -23.58 1.86 -11.91
CA ALA A 84 -24.93 1.72 -12.48
C ALA A 84 -25.51 0.31 -12.29
N ALA A 85 -24.64 -0.71 -12.25
CA ALA A 85 -25.03 -2.10 -11.98
C ALA A 85 -25.15 -2.43 -10.47
N GLY A 86 -24.99 -1.45 -9.57
CA GLY A 86 -25.02 -1.64 -8.12
C GLY A 86 -23.65 -1.95 -7.49
N ALA A 87 -22.58 -1.60 -8.20
CA ALA A 87 -21.19 -1.72 -7.78
C ALA A 87 -20.72 -3.15 -7.43
N PRO A 88 -21.05 -4.18 -8.22
CA PRO A 88 -20.68 -5.55 -7.88
C PRO A 88 -19.15 -5.79 -7.87
N GLU A 89 -18.43 -5.26 -8.87
CA GLU A 89 -16.97 -5.37 -8.94
C GLU A 89 -16.31 -4.65 -7.75
N PHE A 90 -16.69 -3.40 -7.51
CA PHE A 90 -16.15 -2.59 -6.42
C PHE A 90 -16.37 -3.26 -5.05
N LYS A 91 -17.57 -3.79 -4.79
CA LYS A 91 -17.90 -4.49 -3.54
C LYS A 91 -17.10 -5.78 -3.38
N ALA A 92 -16.92 -6.53 -4.46
CA ALA A 92 -16.13 -7.75 -4.42
C ALA A 92 -14.64 -7.47 -4.12
N LEU A 93 -14.05 -6.47 -4.75
CA LEU A 93 -12.65 -6.06 -4.52
C LEU A 93 -12.46 -5.52 -3.09
N ARG A 94 -13.42 -4.77 -2.57
CA ARG A 94 -13.40 -4.30 -1.18
C ARG A 94 -13.43 -5.47 -0.20
N ALA A 95 -14.34 -6.41 -0.35
CA ALA A 95 -14.43 -7.58 0.50
C ALA A 95 -13.15 -8.45 0.44
N GLN A 96 -12.53 -8.57 -0.73
CA GLN A 96 -11.24 -9.24 -0.88
C GLN A 96 -10.15 -8.53 -0.07
N GLY A 97 -10.08 -7.20 -0.12
CA GLY A 97 -9.13 -6.42 0.67
C GLY A 97 -9.34 -6.60 2.17
N GLU A 98 -10.56 -6.45 2.64
CA GLU A 98 -10.94 -6.60 4.05
C GLU A 98 -10.67 -8.00 4.62
N SER A 99 -10.75 -9.04 3.79
CA SER A 99 -10.47 -10.43 4.17
C SER A 99 -8.98 -10.79 4.14
N HIS A 100 -8.11 -9.90 3.69
CA HIS A 100 -6.68 -10.20 3.62
C HIS A 100 -6.09 -10.41 5.01
N PRO A 101 -5.23 -11.42 5.23
CA PRO A 101 -4.65 -11.73 6.55
C PRO A 101 -3.91 -10.55 7.22
N ILE A 102 -3.38 -9.62 6.43
CA ILE A 102 -2.71 -8.41 6.95
C ILE A 102 -3.65 -7.55 7.81
N GLU A 103 -4.95 -7.53 7.50
CA GLU A 103 -5.93 -6.72 8.25
C GLU A 103 -6.13 -7.25 9.67
N ALA A 104 -6.22 -8.56 9.83
CA ALA A 104 -6.31 -9.18 11.16
C ALA A 104 -5.05 -8.93 11.99
N THR A 105 -3.87 -9.04 11.37
CA THR A 105 -2.59 -8.74 12.01
C THR A 105 -2.51 -7.27 12.39
N GLY A 106 -2.86 -6.38 11.47
CA GLY A 106 -2.83 -4.93 11.70
C GLY A 106 -3.77 -4.49 12.81
N ARG A 107 -4.99 -5.04 12.88
CA ARG A 107 -5.96 -4.74 13.96
C ARG A 107 -5.38 -5.08 15.33
N LYS A 108 -4.87 -6.31 15.48
CA LYS A 108 -4.23 -6.79 16.71
C LYS A 108 -3.07 -5.89 17.15
N LEU A 109 -2.27 -5.40 16.19
CA LEU A 109 -1.12 -4.54 16.50
C LEU A 109 -1.55 -3.11 16.85
N ARG A 110 -2.57 -2.57 16.17
CA ARG A 110 -3.11 -1.24 16.48
C ARG A 110 -3.71 -1.15 17.88
N GLU A 111 -4.26 -2.22 18.42
CA GLU A 111 -4.74 -2.29 19.81
C GLU A 111 -3.62 -2.04 20.85
N LEU A 112 -2.36 -2.28 20.49
CA LEU A 112 -1.22 -2.03 21.36
C LEU A 112 -0.81 -0.55 21.40
N PHE A 113 -1.31 0.28 20.48
CA PHE A 113 -0.94 1.69 20.39
C PHE A 113 -1.95 2.57 21.15
N SER A 114 -1.57 3.01 22.34
CA SER A 114 -2.44 3.86 23.19
C SER A 114 -2.82 5.22 22.58
N TRP A 115 -2.09 5.66 21.55
CA TRP A 115 -2.37 6.90 20.82
C TRP A 115 -3.27 6.70 19.59
N ASN A 116 -3.57 5.45 19.23
CA ASN A 116 -4.45 5.16 18.12
C ASN A 116 -5.90 5.13 18.62
N THR A 117 -6.64 6.18 18.33
CA THR A 117 -8.06 6.31 18.70
C THR A 117 -8.99 6.12 17.50
N VAL A 118 -8.44 5.63 16.37
CA VAL A 118 -9.24 5.41 15.16
C VAL A 118 -10.07 4.15 15.34
N ASP A 119 -11.38 4.32 15.24
CA ASP A 119 -12.32 3.21 15.18
C ASP A 119 -12.12 2.45 13.86
N ASP A 120 -11.87 1.15 13.95
CA ASP A 120 -11.70 0.27 12.79
C ASP A 120 -13.02 -0.06 12.07
N ASP A 121 -14.16 0.46 12.57
CA ASP A 121 -15.47 0.28 11.95
C ASP A 121 -15.62 1.17 10.71
N TYR A 122 -15.31 0.59 9.56
CA TYR A 122 -15.66 1.16 8.25
C TYR A 122 -17.16 0.96 7.99
N THR A 123 -18.00 1.82 8.53
CA THR A 123 -19.42 1.77 8.21
C THR A 123 -19.69 2.36 6.82
N GLU A 124 -20.61 1.76 6.07
CA GLU A 124 -21.06 2.26 4.76
C GLU A 124 -21.51 3.71 4.91
N GLY A 125 -20.83 4.64 4.23
CA GLY A 125 -21.12 6.08 4.33
C GLY A 125 -20.14 6.90 5.18
N SER A 126 -19.19 6.30 5.89
CA SER A 126 -18.09 7.04 6.48
C SER A 126 -17.15 7.51 5.36
N VAL A 127 -17.33 8.76 4.94
CA VAL A 127 -16.36 9.41 4.06
C VAL A 127 -15.10 9.62 4.87
N ALA A 128 -13.99 9.03 4.44
CA ALA A 128 -12.68 9.37 4.98
C ALA A 128 -12.51 10.89 4.89
N ARG A 129 -12.40 11.53 6.04
CA ARG A 129 -12.12 12.96 6.15
C ARG A 129 -10.63 13.20 6.10
#